data_72789a4ef163467c4a77a281993ecff9
#
_entry.id   72789a4ef163467c4a77a281993ecff9
#
_cell.length_a   1.000
_cell.length_b   1.000
_cell.length_c   1.000
_cell.angle_alpha   90.00
_cell.angle_beta   90.00
_cell.angle_gamma   90.00
#
_symmetry.space_group_name_H-M   'P 1'
#
loop_
_entity.id
_entity.type
_entity.pdbx_description
1 polymer ?
#
loop_
_entity_poly.entity_id
_entity_poly.type
_entity_poly.pdbx_seq_one_letter_code
_entity_poly.pdbx_strand_id
1 'polypeptide(L)'
;MVPAASDGAAVRLVRRTEQAFDRLFGAPANQLRQLGALAVWLLWIVVASGFWIYALYETGVDGAWRSVQEMNTDQPYTSGLMRGLHRYASDAFVLVSAVHLLREALLGRFRAFRWFTWVSGVPLLWLAVISGIVGYWMVWDERALYVGVSVLEWVSVLPGVTVEVVRNFLDAQAVTDRFFSLLAFLHIGVPLLLLLGLWVHIVRLARPQTQPHRWLAVGTLITLVLLSLFWPALSMPLADPSRQPMVVDLDWFYLVALPLADRAPILMWTVLVLATVLLVALPWWPGSRQGRAVTAPGAVAPARMGSPAVVDPVHCNGCTLCLQDCP
;
A
#
# COMPACT_ATOMS: atom_id res chain seq x y z
N MET A 1 19.48 -31.23 24.23
CA MET A 1 19.59 -30.28 23.10
C MET A 1 18.67 -30.74 22.01
N VAL A 2 17.48 -30.15 21.87
CA VAL A 2 16.58 -30.41 20.73
C VAL A 2 17.12 -29.61 19.56
N PRO A 3 17.40 -30.23 18.38
CA PRO A 3 17.90 -29.48 17.24
C PRO A 3 16.90 -28.42 16.85
N ALA A 4 17.32 -27.16 16.83
CA ALA A 4 16.53 -26.06 16.28
C ALA A 4 16.16 -26.44 14.86
N ALA A 5 14.85 -26.56 14.58
CA ALA A 5 14.40 -26.87 13.25
C ALA A 5 14.96 -25.83 12.31
N SER A 6 15.58 -26.29 11.25
CA SER A 6 16.17 -25.43 10.21
C SER A 6 15.10 -24.49 9.68
N ASP A 7 15.33 -23.20 9.81
CA ASP A 7 14.51 -22.18 9.15
C ASP A 7 14.36 -22.52 7.67
N GLY A 8 13.16 -22.41 7.14
CA GLY A 8 12.92 -22.62 5.71
C GLY A 8 13.80 -21.69 4.86
N ALA A 9 14.05 -22.06 3.61
CA ALA A 9 14.92 -21.28 2.71
C ALA A 9 14.49 -19.80 2.61
N ALA A 10 13.19 -19.52 2.56
CA ALA A 10 12.62 -18.18 2.51
C ALA A 10 12.96 -17.35 3.77
N VAL A 11 12.81 -17.94 4.96
CA VAL A 11 13.15 -17.27 6.22
C VAL A 11 14.64 -16.96 6.28
N ARG A 12 15.49 -17.91 5.86
CA ARG A 12 16.95 -17.70 5.81
C ARG A 12 17.32 -16.57 4.85
N LEU A 13 16.65 -16.49 3.69
CA LEU A 13 16.86 -15.41 2.71
C LEU A 13 16.53 -14.05 3.34
N VAL A 14 15.34 -13.89 3.91
CA VAL A 14 14.91 -12.64 4.55
C VAL A 14 15.89 -12.23 5.66
N ARG A 15 16.27 -13.15 6.53
CA ARG A 15 17.22 -12.86 7.62
C ARG A 15 18.61 -12.45 7.12
N ARG A 16 19.11 -13.09 6.05
CA ARG A 16 20.40 -12.70 5.44
C ARG A 16 20.32 -11.29 4.84
N THR A 17 19.22 -10.96 4.17
CA THR A 17 19.00 -9.63 3.62
C THR A 17 18.90 -8.59 4.74
N GLU A 18 18.14 -8.86 5.80
CA GLU A 18 18.07 -7.99 6.97
C GLU A 18 19.46 -7.78 7.62
N GLN A 19 20.26 -8.84 7.76
CA GLN A 19 21.61 -8.73 8.30
C GLN A 19 22.54 -7.91 7.41
N ALA A 20 22.40 -8.00 6.08
CA ALA A 20 23.16 -7.15 5.18
C ALA A 20 22.79 -5.67 5.36
N PHE A 21 21.51 -5.36 5.49
CA PHE A 21 21.02 -4.01 5.78
C PHE A 21 21.46 -3.53 7.18
N ASP A 22 21.47 -4.41 8.19
CA ASP A 22 21.98 -4.06 9.53
C ASP A 22 23.46 -3.64 9.48
N ARG A 23 24.27 -4.27 8.61
CA ARG A 23 25.70 -3.91 8.43
C ARG A 23 25.89 -2.58 7.72
N LEU A 24 25.00 -2.24 6.78
CA LEU A 24 25.09 -1.02 5.97
C LEU A 24 24.54 0.21 6.70
N PHE A 25 23.41 0.07 7.38
CA PHE A 25 22.65 1.19 7.94
C PHE A 25 22.58 1.18 9.46
N GLY A 26 23.05 0.10 10.10
CA GLY A 26 22.84 -0.16 11.52
C GLY A 26 21.44 -0.72 11.82
N ALA A 27 21.34 -1.60 12.81
CA ALA A 27 20.09 -2.28 13.16
C ALA A 27 18.91 -1.33 13.48
N PRO A 28 19.11 -0.17 14.16
CA PRO A 28 18.03 0.78 14.43
C PRO A 28 17.50 1.48 13.19
N ALA A 29 18.30 1.63 12.13
CA ALA A 29 17.92 2.33 10.90
C ALA A 29 17.60 1.36 9.73
N ASN A 30 17.55 0.06 10.01
CA ASN A 30 17.24 -0.94 9.00
C ASN A 30 15.80 -0.80 8.49
N GLN A 31 15.67 -0.41 7.22
CA GLN A 31 14.38 -0.18 6.56
C GLN A 31 13.50 -1.43 6.55
N LEU A 32 14.10 -2.62 6.29
CA LEU A 32 13.36 -3.88 6.19
C LEU A 32 12.70 -4.28 7.51
N ARG A 33 13.24 -3.86 8.64
CA ARG A 33 12.65 -4.11 9.95
C ARG A 33 11.51 -3.17 10.29
N GLN A 34 11.42 -2.02 9.60
CA GLN A 34 10.52 -0.92 9.90
C GLN A 34 9.51 -0.62 8.76
N LEU A 35 9.29 -1.58 7.84
CA LEU A 35 8.42 -1.36 6.66
C LEU A 35 7.02 -0.86 7.04
N GLY A 36 6.38 -1.43 8.07
CA GLY A 36 5.08 -0.97 8.51
C GLY A 36 5.10 0.48 9.03
N ALA A 37 6.09 0.84 9.83
CA ALA A 37 6.27 2.21 10.33
C ALA A 37 6.60 3.18 9.19
N LEU A 38 7.42 2.74 8.23
CA LEU A 38 7.76 3.53 7.05
C LEU A 38 6.54 3.76 6.14
N ALA A 39 5.68 2.75 5.98
CA ALA A 39 4.41 2.91 5.26
C ALA A 39 3.51 3.96 5.92
N VAL A 40 3.37 3.94 7.24
CA VAL A 40 2.61 4.96 7.98
C VAL A 40 3.21 6.36 7.78
N TRP A 41 4.54 6.49 7.82
CA TRP A 41 5.23 7.76 7.57
C TRP A 41 4.97 8.30 6.16
N LEU A 42 5.09 7.43 5.14
CA LEU A 42 4.79 7.77 3.76
C LEU A 42 3.32 8.20 3.58
N LEU A 43 2.38 7.49 4.22
CA LEU A 43 0.97 7.88 4.22
C LEU A 43 0.76 9.28 4.77
N TRP A 44 1.46 9.68 5.85
CA TRP A 44 1.38 11.04 6.37
C TRP A 44 1.92 12.08 5.40
N ILE A 45 3.01 11.78 4.66
CA ILE A 45 3.52 12.65 3.60
C ILE A 45 2.48 12.80 2.49
N VAL A 46 1.87 11.69 2.05
CA VAL A 46 0.79 11.69 1.04
C VAL A 46 -0.40 12.54 1.49
N VAL A 47 -0.86 12.36 2.73
CA VAL A 47 -1.99 13.13 3.28
C VAL A 47 -1.65 14.62 3.34
N ALA A 48 -0.49 14.99 3.90
CA ALA A 48 -0.10 16.40 4.03
C ALA A 48 0.05 17.10 2.68
N SER A 49 0.74 16.46 1.72
CA SER A 49 0.87 16.98 0.35
C SER A 49 -0.46 17.00 -0.40
N GLY A 50 -1.32 16.00 -0.17
CA GLY A 50 -2.66 15.93 -0.74
C GLY A 50 -3.57 17.07 -0.28
N PHE A 51 -3.52 17.46 0.99
CA PHE A 51 -4.24 18.65 1.48
C PHE A 51 -3.79 19.94 0.79
N TRP A 52 -2.48 20.08 0.57
CA TRP A 52 -1.94 21.23 -0.15
C TRP A 52 -2.46 21.28 -1.58
N ILE A 53 -2.38 20.15 -2.31
CA ILE A 53 -2.87 20.06 -3.69
C ILE A 53 -4.36 20.34 -3.75
N TYR A 54 -5.15 19.76 -2.84
CA TYR A 54 -6.60 19.95 -2.80
C TYR A 54 -7.02 21.40 -2.61
N ALA A 55 -6.24 22.19 -1.85
CA ALA A 55 -6.52 23.61 -1.65
C ALA A 55 -6.36 24.45 -2.95
N LEU A 56 -5.66 23.93 -3.95
CA LEU A 56 -5.39 24.60 -5.22
C LEU A 56 -6.04 23.92 -6.42
N TYR A 57 -6.58 22.71 -6.22
CA TYR A 57 -7.19 21.92 -7.28
C TYR A 57 -8.59 22.43 -7.59
N GLU A 58 -8.86 22.74 -8.86
CA GLU A 58 -10.17 23.11 -9.35
C GLU A 58 -10.92 21.88 -9.87
N THR A 59 -12.01 21.51 -9.19
CA THR A 59 -12.88 20.42 -9.62
C THR A 59 -13.72 20.87 -10.82
N GLY A 60 -13.49 20.26 -11.99
CA GLY A 60 -14.26 20.57 -13.20
C GLY A 60 -13.52 20.21 -14.47
N VAL A 61 -14.24 20.16 -15.58
CA VAL A 61 -13.72 19.80 -16.90
C VAL A 61 -12.60 20.75 -17.33
N ASP A 62 -12.81 22.04 -17.17
CA ASP A 62 -11.86 23.07 -17.58
C ASP A 62 -10.79 23.35 -16.53
N GLY A 63 -11.09 23.11 -15.26
CA GLY A 63 -10.21 23.43 -14.12
C GLY A 63 -9.21 22.36 -13.77
N ALA A 64 -9.59 21.09 -13.86
CA ALA A 64 -8.80 19.96 -13.36
C ALA A 64 -7.37 19.94 -13.93
N TRP A 65 -7.23 19.84 -15.23
CA TRP A 65 -5.91 19.83 -15.88
C TRP A 65 -5.16 21.15 -15.68
N ARG A 66 -5.85 22.28 -15.85
CA ARG A 66 -5.28 23.62 -15.76
C ARG A 66 -4.67 23.86 -14.37
N SER A 67 -5.46 23.68 -13.30
CA SER A 67 -4.96 23.92 -11.93
C SER A 67 -3.77 23.03 -11.57
N VAL A 68 -3.78 21.76 -12.02
CA VAL A 68 -2.64 20.84 -11.81
C VAL A 68 -1.42 21.29 -12.62
N GLN A 69 -1.60 21.84 -13.82
CA GLN A 69 -0.51 22.34 -14.65
C GLN A 69 0.09 23.63 -14.06
N GLU A 70 -0.73 24.56 -13.60
CA GLU A 70 -0.32 25.81 -12.95
C GLU A 70 0.50 25.57 -11.68
N MET A 71 0.23 24.49 -10.93
CA MET A 71 1.09 24.12 -9.80
C MET A 71 2.55 23.93 -10.19
N ASN A 72 2.81 23.40 -11.38
CA ASN A 72 4.19 23.19 -11.86
C ASN A 72 4.77 24.39 -12.59
N THR A 73 3.96 25.15 -13.35
CA THR A 73 4.44 26.28 -14.16
C THR A 73 4.63 27.55 -13.34
N ASP A 74 3.67 27.85 -12.48
CA ASP A 74 3.63 29.13 -11.76
C ASP A 74 4.27 29.04 -10.38
N GLN A 75 4.21 27.84 -9.76
CA GLN A 75 4.69 27.62 -8.40
C GLN A 75 5.57 26.34 -8.29
N PRO A 76 6.63 26.19 -9.10
CA PRO A 76 7.39 24.93 -9.20
C PRO A 76 8.03 24.47 -7.88
N TYR A 77 8.51 25.42 -7.05
CA TYR A 77 9.21 25.12 -5.79
C TYR A 77 8.29 25.00 -4.57
N THR A 78 7.01 25.26 -4.72
CA THR A 78 6.00 25.11 -3.65
C THR A 78 4.97 24.09 -4.06
N SER A 79 4.01 24.47 -4.87
CA SER A 79 2.89 23.59 -5.27
C SER A 79 3.32 22.46 -6.21
N GLY A 80 4.27 22.70 -7.12
CA GLY A 80 4.90 21.68 -7.96
C GLY A 80 5.69 20.67 -7.13
N LEU A 81 6.44 21.15 -6.11
CA LEU A 81 7.12 20.27 -5.15
C LEU A 81 6.12 19.42 -4.37
N MET A 82 5.00 19.99 -3.88
CA MET A 82 3.98 19.23 -3.16
C MET A 82 3.31 18.20 -4.06
N ARG A 83 3.08 18.52 -5.33
CA ARG A 83 2.59 17.56 -6.33
C ARG A 83 3.58 16.41 -6.53
N GLY A 84 4.86 16.70 -6.67
CA GLY A 84 5.93 15.70 -6.77
C GLY A 84 5.98 14.81 -5.52
N LEU A 85 5.95 15.41 -4.32
CA LEU A 85 5.92 14.68 -3.05
C LEU A 85 4.72 13.76 -2.95
N HIS A 86 3.51 14.24 -3.31
CA HIS A 86 2.30 13.44 -3.31
C HIS A 86 2.43 12.23 -4.22
N ARG A 87 2.93 12.45 -5.43
CA ARG A 87 3.12 11.41 -6.44
C ARG A 87 4.11 10.35 -5.99
N TYR A 88 5.33 10.74 -5.64
CA TYR A 88 6.40 9.81 -5.30
C TYR A 88 6.22 9.15 -3.92
N ALA A 89 5.63 9.86 -2.96
CA ALA A 89 5.29 9.26 -1.68
C ALA A 89 4.17 8.21 -1.84
N SER A 90 3.22 8.40 -2.76
CA SER A 90 2.17 7.42 -3.06
C SER A 90 2.75 6.14 -3.66
N ASP A 91 3.68 6.25 -4.61
CA ASP A 91 4.38 5.10 -5.18
C ASP A 91 5.19 4.35 -4.12
N ALA A 92 5.96 5.10 -3.33
CA ALA A 92 6.76 4.54 -2.25
C ALA A 92 5.86 3.87 -1.20
N PHE A 93 4.69 4.44 -0.88
CA PHE A 93 3.73 3.88 0.06
C PHE A 93 3.20 2.52 -0.40
N VAL A 94 2.78 2.40 -1.65
CA VAL A 94 2.28 1.14 -2.21
C VAL A 94 3.41 0.11 -2.29
N LEU A 95 4.59 0.50 -2.77
CA LEU A 95 5.75 -0.39 -2.85
C LEU A 95 6.16 -0.92 -1.47
N VAL A 96 6.32 -0.03 -0.49
CA VAL A 96 6.71 -0.40 0.88
C VAL A 96 5.64 -1.29 1.52
N SER A 97 4.34 -1.01 1.28
CA SER A 97 3.24 -1.84 1.77
C SER A 97 3.23 -3.23 1.15
N ALA A 98 3.50 -3.34 -0.16
CA ALA A 98 3.63 -4.63 -0.84
C ALA A 98 4.83 -5.44 -0.33
N VAL A 99 5.99 -4.78 -0.14
CA VAL A 99 7.19 -5.41 0.43
C VAL A 99 6.95 -5.81 1.89
N HIS A 100 6.21 -4.99 2.67
CA HIS A 100 5.79 -5.33 4.03
C HIS A 100 4.95 -6.61 4.05
N LEU A 101 3.91 -6.68 3.22
CA LEU A 101 3.06 -7.86 3.07
C LEU A 101 3.88 -9.10 2.70
N LEU A 102 4.74 -8.99 1.69
CA LEU A 102 5.62 -10.09 1.24
C LEU A 102 6.55 -10.56 2.36
N ARG A 103 7.19 -9.64 3.07
CA ARG A 103 8.09 -9.96 4.18
C ARG A 103 7.36 -10.71 5.31
N GLU A 104 6.19 -10.23 5.72
CA GLU A 104 5.40 -10.87 6.76
C GLU A 104 4.91 -12.26 6.32
N ALA A 105 4.60 -12.45 5.02
CA ALA A 105 4.30 -13.74 4.42
C ALA A 105 5.50 -14.70 4.51
N LEU A 106 6.66 -14.27 4.03
CA LEU A 106 7.89 -15.09 4.02
C LEU A 106 8.35 -15.48 5.42
N LEU A 107 8.13 -14.62 6.42
CA LEU A 107 8.42 -14.89 7.82
C LEU A 107 7.34 -15.73 8.51
N GLY A 108 6.24 -16.06 7.83
CA GLY A 108 5.12 -16.82 8.39
C GLY A 108 4.35 -16.08 9.48
N ARG A 109 4.39 -14.75 9.47
CA ARG A 109 3.78 -13.89 10.50
C ARG A 109 2.29 -13.63 10.27
N PHE A 110 1.62 -14.52 9.57
CA PHE A 110 0.17 -14.58 9.39
C PHE A 110 -0.50 -15.63 10.28
N ARG A 111 0.27 -16.33 11.12
CA ARG A 111 -0.18 -17.48 11.92
C ARG A 111 -0.61 -17.06 13.32
N ALA A 112 -1.32 -17.97 14.01
CA ALA A 112 -1.77 -17.82 15.39
C ALA A 112 -2.52 -16.50 15.61
N PHE A 113 -2.25 -15.75 16.65
CA PHE A 113 -2.94 -14.49 16.99
C PHE A 113 -2.78 -13.37 15.94
N ARG A 114 -1.83 -13.50 14.99
CA ARG A 114 -1.58 -12.51 13.95
C ARG A 114 -2.47 -12.65 12.71
N TRP A 115 -3.34 -13.67 12.64
CA TRP A 115 -4.23 -13.87 11.49
C TRP A 115 -5.08 -12.64 11.19
N PHE A 116 -5.57 -11.96 12.23
CA PHE A 116 -6.41 -10.77 12.05
C PHE A 116 -5.64 -9.61 11.43
N THR A 117 -4.44 -9.32 11.96
CA THR A 117 -3.56 -8.29 11.40
C THR A 117 -3.18 -8.60 9.96
N TRP A 118 -2.92 -9.87 9.65
CA TRP A 118 -2.66 -10.30 8.28
C TRP A 118 -3.86 -10.06 7.36
N VAL A 119 -5.04 -10.58 7.70
CA VAL A 119 -6.25 -10.48 6.86
C VAL A 119 -6.69 -9.03 6.69
N SER A 120 -6.59 -8.19 7.72
CA SER A 120 -6.92 -6.77 7.62
C SER A 120 -5.91 -5.97 6.78
N GLY A 121 -4.67 -6.44 6.63
CA GLY A 121 -3.64 -5.80 5.80
C GLY A 121 -3.88 -5.95 4.30
N VAL A 122 -4.49 -7.05 3.84
CA VAL A 122 -4.73 -7.28 2.42
C VAL A 122 -5.64 -6.20 1.78
N PRO A 123 -6.83 -5.88 2.35
CA PRO A 123 -7.66 -4.81 1.79
C PRO A 123 -7.02 -3.43 1.85
N LEU A 124 -6.14 -3.15 2.82
CA LEU A 124 -5.43 -1.87 2.87
C LEU A 124 -4.53 -1.65 1.65
N LEU A 125 -3.85 -2.69 1.17
CA LEU A 125 -3.06 -2.62 -0.04
C LEU A 125 -3.95 -2.31 -1.26
N TRP A 126 -5.12 -2.95 -1.36
CA TRP A 126 -6.07 -2.66 -2.44
C TRP A 126 -6.63 -1.25 -2.38
N LEU A 127 -6.98 -0.75 -1.20
CA LEU A 127 -7.43 0.64 -1.03
C LEU A 127 -6.34 1.63 -1.46
N ALA A 128 -5.07 1.36 -1.15
CA ALA A 128 -3.95 2.19 -1.59
C ALA A 128 -3.83 2.21 -3.12
N VAL A 129 -3.90 1.03 -3.78
CA VAL A 129 -3.84 0.93 -5.25
C VAL A 129 -5.01 1.65 -5.92
N ILE A 130 -6.24 1.42 -5.43
CA ILE A 130 -7.45 2.08 -5.96
C ILE A 130 -7.34 3.60 -5.82
N SER A 131 -6.89 4.09 -4.66
CA SER A 131 -6.69 5.53 -4.43
C SER A 131 -5.72 6.14 -5.45
N GLY A 132 -4.60 5.46 -5.73
CA GLY A 132 -3.64 5.92 -6.72
C GLY A 132 -4.19 5.95 -8.14
N ILE A 133 -4.95 4.92 -8.55
CA ILE A 133 -5.60 4.88 -9.87
C ILE A 133 -6.58 6.07 -10.03
N VAL A 134 -7.41 6.33 -9.02
CA VAL A 134 -8.33 7.48 -9.03
C VAL A 134 -7.56 8.80 -9.07
N GLY A 135 -6.41 8.90 -8.38
CA GLY A 135 -5.53 10.06 -8.41
C GLY A 135 -4.96 10.38 -9.79
N TYR A 136 -4.62 9.35 -10.59
CA TYR A 136 -4.25 9.55 -12.00
C TYR A 136 -5.40 10.13 -12.81
N TRP A 137 -6.61 9.63 -12.59
CA TRP A 137 -7.79 10.05 -13.33
C TRP A 137 -8.13 11.53 -13.08
N MET A 138 -7.89 12.02 -11.86
CA MET A 138 -8.14 13.41 -11.49
C MET A 138 -7.30 14.45 -12.26
N VAL A 139 -6.14 14.08 -12.80
CA VAL A 139 -5.26 15.00 -13.54
C VAL A 139 -5.88 15.45 -14.85
N TRP A 140 -6.71 14.62 -15.47
CA TRP A 140 -7.42 14.84 -16.73
C TRP A 140 -6.50 15.18 -17.90
N ASP A 141 -5.36 14.50 -17.98
CA ASP A 141 -4.47 14.49 -19.12
C ASP A 141 -4.71 13.25 -20.02
N GLU A 142 -3.98 13.10 -21.12
CA GLU A 142 -4.07 11.94 -22.01
C GLU A 142 -3.84 10.61 -21.28
N ARG A 143 -2.98 10.59 -20.26
CA ARG A 143 -2.77 9.41 -19.41
C ARG A 143 -4.01 9.10 -18.57
N ALA A 144 -4.63 10.13 -18.00
CA ALA A 144 -5.88 9.99 -17.25
C ALA A 144 -7.01 9.41 -18.11
N LEU A 145 -7.12 9.87 -19.36
CA LEU A 145 -8.08 9.33 -20.32
C LEU A 145 -7.81 7.83 -20.59
N TYR A 146 -6.58 7.45 -20.87
CA TYR A 146 -6.21 6.05 -21.06
C TYR A 146 -6.54 5.20 -19.82
N VAL A 147 -6.16 5.67 -18.63
CA VAL A 147 -6.43 4.97 -17.37
C VAL A 147 -7.93 4.79 -17.16
N GLY A 148 -8.73 5.84 -17.42
CA GLY A 148 -10.17 5.80 -17.30
C GLY A 148 -10.80 4.78 -18.24
N VAL A 149 -10.45 4.80 -19.52
CA VAL A 149 -10.94 3.86 -20.52
C VAL A 149 -10.57 2.42 -20.14
N SER A 150 -9.28 2.15 -19.91
CA SER A 150 -8.80 0.82 -19.59
C SER A 150 -9.42 0.23 -18.33
N VAL A 151 -9.56 1.03 -17.26
CA VAL A 151 -10.18 0.57 -16.01
C VAL A 151 -11.68 0.29 -16.21
N LEU A 152 -12.39 1.15 -16.92
CA LEU A 152 -13.81 0.98 -17.14
C LEU A 152 -14.09 -0.22 -18.07
N GLU A 153 -13.30 -0.41 -19.13
CA GLU A 153 -13.38 -1.60 -19.98
C GLU A 153 -13.07 -2.87 -19.20
N TRP A 154 -12.05 -2.84 -18.36
CA TRP A 154 -11.72 -3.96 -17.48
C TRP A 154 -12.83 -4.30 -16.48
N VAL A 155 -13.52 -3.30 -15.94
CA VAL A 155 -14.66 -3.48 -15.02
C VAL A 155 -15.91 -3.95 -15.79
N SER A 156 -16.07 -3.60 -17.05
CA SER A 156 -17.26 -3.94 -17.86
C SER A 156 -17.46 -5.44 -18.10
N VAL A 157 -16.40 -6.26 -17.91
CA VAL A 157 -16.51 -7.72 -18.05
C VAL A 157 -17.10 -8.39 -16.80
N LEU A 158 -17.33 -7.63 -15.72
CA LEU A 158 -17.94 -8.16 -14.50
C LEU A 158 -19.44 -8.34 -14.67
N PRO A 159 -20.04 -9.41 -14.10
CA PRO A 159 -21.48 -9.62 -14.13
C PRO A 159 -22.24 -8.41 -13.55
N GLY A 160 -23.21 -7.90 -14.28
CA GLY A 160 -24.04 -6.76 -13.87
C GLY A 160 -23.50 -5.38 -14.24
N VAL A 161 -22.28 -5.29 -14.78
CA VAL A 161 -21.74 -4.06 -15.35
C VAL A 161 -21.83 -4.19 -16.87
N THR A 162 -22.61 -3.31 -17.53
CA THR A 162 -22.73 -3.35 -18.99
C THR A 162 -21.81 -2.33 -19.64
N VAL A 163 -21.41 -2.61 -20.88
CA VAL A 163 -20.57 -1.70 -21.68
C VAL A 163 -21.25 -0.34 -21.86
N GLU A 164 -22.60 -0.31 -21.91
CA GLU A 164 -23.37 0.93 -21.99
C GLU A 164 -23.21 1.78 -20.72
N VAL A 165 -23.20 1.15 -19.54
CA VAL A 165 -22.94 1.85 -18.28
C VAL A 165 -21.55 2.46 -18.30
N VAL A 166 -20.55 1.69 -18.73
CA VAL A 166 -19.16 2.15 -18.83
C VAL A 166 -19.00 3.29 -19.83
N ARG A 167 -19.59 3.18 -21.02
CA ARG A 167 -19.54 4.24 -22.04
C ARG A 167 -20.19 5.54 -21.57
N ASN A 168 -21.25 5.46 -20.79
CA ASN A 168 -21.88 6.64 -20.19
C ASN A 168 -20.94 7.42 -19.25
N PHE A 169 -19.89 6.83 -18.74
CA PHE A 169 -18.86 7.53 -17.96
C PHE A 169 -17.72 8.12 -18.80
N LEU A 170 -17.61 7.74 -20.08
CA LEU A 170 -16.54 8.15 -20.99
C LEU A 170 -17.04 9.03 -22.13
N ASP A 171 -18.35 9.13 -22.32
CA ASP A 171 -18.92 10.05 -23.30
C ASP A 171 -18.60 11.49 -22.89
N ALA A 172 -18.21 12.32 -23.87
CA ALA A 172 -17.95 13.74 -23.66
C ALA A 172 -19.11 14.49 -22.97
N GLN A 173 -20.34 13.99 -23.13
CA GLN A 173 -21.52 14.53 -22.45
C GLN A 173 -21.63 14.09 -20.97
N ALA A 174 -21.00 12.99 -20.59
CA ALA A 174 -21.01 12.47 -19.22
C ALA A 174 -19.87 13.03 -18.37
N VAL A 175 -18.77 13.44 -19.01
CA VAL A 175 -17.65 14.11 -18.36
C VAL A 175 -18.05 15.54 -18.02
N THR A 176 -18.54 15.72 -16.83
CA THR A 176 -19.05 16.98 -16.30
C THR A 176 -18.34 17.36 -15.01
N ASP A 177 -18.56 18.55 -14.50
CA ASP A 177 -18.02 19.00 -13.20
C ASP A 177 -18.48 18.07 -12.04
N ARG A 178 -19.67 17.47 -12.15
CA ARG A 178 -20.13 16.46 -11.18
C ARG A 178 -19.28 15.20 -11.19
N PHE A 179 -18.79 14.79 -12.35
CA PHE A 179 -17.88 13.66 -12.48
C PHE A 179 -16.57 13.93 -11.74
N PHE A 180 -15.96 15.11 -11.92
CA PHE A 180 -14.75 15.49 -11.17
C PHE A 180 -14.99 15.63 -9.67
N SER A 181 -16.14 16.13 -9.27
CA SER A 181 -16.54 16.18 -7.86
C SER A 181 -16.65 14.77 -7.26
N LEU A 182 -17.18 13.80 -8.02
CA LEU A 182 -17.23 12.39 -7.62
C LEU A 182 -15.84 11.78 -7.52
N LEU A 183 -14.95 12.03 -8.49
CA LEU A 183 -13.57 11.56 -8.44
C LEU A 183 -12.84 12.12 -7.23
N ALA A 184 -12.97 13.42 -6.95
CA ALA A 184 -12.38 14.05 -5.78
C ALA A 184 -12.92 13.43 -4.47
N PHE A 185 -14.24 13.22 -4.40
CA PHE A 185 -14.87 12.54 -3.26
C PHE A 185 -14.32 11.12 -3.06
N LEU A 186 -14.20 10.35 -4.13
CA LEU A 186 -13.63 8.99 -4.04
C LEU A 186 -12.16 9.02 -3.65
N HIS A 187 -11.36 9.91 -4.27
CA HIS A 187 -9.93 10.02 -3.99
C HIS A 187 -9.63 10.44 -2.55
N ILE A 188 -10.48 11.26 -1.94
CA ILE A 188 -10.36 11.64 -0.53
C ILE A 188 -10.99 10.58 0.39
N GLY A 189 -12.15 10.04 0.02
CA GLY A 189 -12.89 9.06 0.82
C GLY A 189 -12.17 7.72 0.97
N VAL A 190 -11.51 7.22 -0.08
CA VAL A 190 -10.74 5.97 -0.02
C VAL A 190 -9.57 6.05 0.96
N PRO A 191 -8.72 7.09 0.97
CA PRO A 191 -7.70 7.28 2.01
C PRO A 191 -8.26 7.44 3.43
N LEU A 192 -9.43 8.05 3.62
CA LEU A 192 -10.08 8.10 4.94
C LEU A 192 -10.50 6.70 5.40
N LEU A 193 -11.06 5.89 4.49
CA LEU A 193 -11.35 4.49 4.76
C LEU A 193 -10.07 3.68 5.04
N LEU A 194 -8.98 3.97 4.33
CA LEU A 194 -7.67 3.37 4.56
C LEU A 194 -7.13 3.72 5.95
N LEU A 195 -7.27 4.97 6.41
CA LEU A 195 -6.89 5.38 7.78
C LEU A 195 -7.69 4.63 8.84
N LEU A 196 -9.01 4.49 8.65
CA LEU A 196 -9.85 3.67 9.53
C LEU A 196 -9.40 2.22 9.53
N GLY A 197 -9.17 1.66 8.35
CA GLY A 197 -8.66 0.29 8.19
C GLY A 197 -7.28 0.10 8.81
N LEU A 198 -6.39 1.09 8.70
CA LEU A 198 -5.08 1.08 9.36
C LEU A 198 -5.22 1.04 10.87
N TRP A 199 -6.12 1.84 11.45
CA TRP A 199 -6.44 1.77 12.88
C TRP A 199 -6.89 0.35 13.28
N VAL A 200 -7.82 -0.25 12.52
CA VAL A 200 -8.28 -1.64 12.74
C VAL A 200 -7.12 -2.63 12.61
N HIS A 201 -6.22 -2.43 11.64
CA HIS A 201 -5.07 -3.30 11.39
C HIS A 201 -4.09 -3.34 12.57
N ILE A 202 -3.86 -2.20 13.21
CA ILE A 202 -2.88 -2.08 14.29
C ILE A 202 -3.47 -2.23 15.70
N VAL A 203 -4.80 -2.13 15.87
CA VAL A 203 -5.47 -2.08 17.20
C VAL A 203 -5.21 -3.34 18.05
N ARG A 204 -4.93 -4.47 17.42
CA ARG A 204 -4.62 -5.73 18.13
C ARG A 204 -3.14 -5.96 18.37
N LEU A 205 -2.28 -5.04 17.96
CA LEU A 205 -0.86 -5.09 18.27
C LEU A 205 -0.61 -4.39 19.61
N ALA A 206 0.02 -5.08 20.55
CA ALA A 206 0.24 -4.55 21.88
C ALA A 206 1.08 -3.26 21.90
N ARG A 207 2.07 -3.17 21.02
CA ARG A 207 2.92 -1.99 20.83
C ARG A 207 3.22 -1.78 19.36
N PRO A 208 2.26 -1.23 18.57
CA PRO A 208 2.49 -0.98 17.15
C PRO A 208 3.56 0.09 16.99
N GLN A 209 4.60 -0.22 16.22
CA GLN A 209 5.57 0.78 15.82
C GLN A 209 5.01 1.53 14.61
N THR A 210 4.51 2.73 14.84
CA THR A 210 3.89 3.59 13.81
C THR A 210 4.81 4.68 13.29
N GLN A 211 5.96 4.88 13.93
CA GLN A 211 6.96 5.85 13.50
C GLN A 211 8.29 5.15 13.24
N PRO A 212 8.91 5.39 12.08
CA PRO A 212 10.23 4.86 11.79
C PRO A 212 11.31 5.60 12.59
N HIS A 213 12.49 4.99 12.65
CA HIS A 213 13.64 5.67 13.27
C HIS A 213 13.89 7.03 12.59
N ARG A 214 14.21 8.05 13.39
CA ARG A 214 14.35 9.45 12.92
C ARG A 214 15.20 9.62 11.66
N TRP A 215 16.33 8.92 11.56
CA TRP A 215 17.20 9.01 10.40
C TRP A 215 16.58 8.39 9.15
N LEU A 216 15.80 7.33 9.30
CA LEU A 216 15.02 6.75 8.21
C LEU A 216 13.90 7.69 7.76
N ALA A 217 13.17 8.28 8.70
CA ALA A 217 12.12 9.25 8.39
C ALA A 217 12.65 10.48 7.63
N VAL A 218 13.73 11.08 8.16
CA VAL A 218 14.36 12.27 7.55
C VAL A 218 14.99 11.91 6.21
N GLY A 219 15.74 10.80 6.12
CA GLY A 219 16.35 10.35 4.88
C GLY A 219 15.31 10.09 3.77
N THR A 220 14.20 9.45 4.11
CA THR A 220 13.09 9.23 3.17
C THR A 220 12.50 10.55 2.69
N LEU A 221 12.21 11.49 3.60
CA LEU A 221 11.66 12.80 3.24
C LEU A 221 12.63 13.58 2.34
N ILE A 222 13.93 13.63 2.67
CA ILE A 222 14.94 14.29 1.85
C ILE A 222 15.00 13.65 0.47
N THR A 223 15.01 12.33 0.37
CA THR A 223 15.03 11.62 -0.92
C THR A 223 13.83 11.97 -1.76
N LEU A 224 12.63 12.00 -1.19
CA LEU A 224 11.40 12.36 -1.89
C LEU A 224 11.41 13.84 -2.34
N VAL A 225 11.89 14.75 -1.49
CA VAL A 225 12.06 16.18 -1.84
C VAL A 225 13.03 16.33 -3.00
N LEU A 226 14.21 15.71 -2.93
CA LEU A 226 15.19 15.77 -4.00
C LEU A 226 14.65 15.17 -5.30
N LEU A 227 13.98 14.02 -5.21
CA LEU A 227 13.34 13.40 -6.37
C LEU A 227 12.30 14.35 -6.99
N SER A 228 11.47 14.99 -6.18
CA SER A 228 10.45 15.94 -6.65
C SER A 228 11.01 17.19 -7.28
N LEU A 229 12.20 17.64 -6.84
CA LEU A 229 12.89 18.81 -7.40
C LEU A 229 13.61 18.49 -8.71
N PHE A 230 14.29 17.33 -8.80
CA PHE A 230 15.07 16.97 -9.99
C PHE A 230 14.25 16.31 -11.08
N TRP A 231 13.16 15.63 -10.71
CA TRP A 231 12.21 14.97 -11.61
C TRP A 231 10.78 15.37 -11.22
N PRO A 232 10.34 16.57 -11.56
CA PRO A 232 9.00 17.04 -11.22
C PRO A 232 7.93 16.16 -11.86
N ALA A 233 6.82 15.94 -11.15
CA ALA A 233 5.67 15.21 -11.67
C ALA A 233 4.92 16.09 -12.68
N LEU A 234 5.11 15.86 -13.98
CA LEU A 234 4.50 16.63 -15.06
C LEU A 234 3.23 15.95 -15.57
N SER A 235 2.29 16.76 -16.09
CA SER A 235 1.11 16.29 -16.81
C SER A 235 1.47 16.04 -18.29
N MET A 236 0.76 15.11 -18.90
CA MET A 236 0.65 15.00 -20.35
C MET A 236 -0.27 16.13 -20.90
N PRO A 237 -0.40 16.28 -22.21
CA PRO A 237 -1.39 17.20 -22.79
C PRO A 237 -2.81 16.94 -22.25
N LEU A 238 -3.66 17.97 -22.31
CA LEU A 238 -5.06 17.88 -21.92
C LEU A 238 -5.76 16.72 -22.64
N ALA A 239 -6.53 15.96 -21.89
CA ALA A 239 -7.35 14.87 -22.43
C ALA A 239 -8.33 15.37 -23.51
N ASP A 240 -8.37 14.69 -24.65
CA ASP A 240 -9.36 14.90 -25.70
C ASP A 240 -10.14 13.60 -25.91
N PRO A 241 -11.38 13.48 -25.39
CA PRO A 241 -12.18 12.27 -25.54
C PRO A 241 -12.51 11.90 -26.99
N SER A 242 -12.36 12.83 -27.94
CA SER A 242 -12.56 12.58 -29.37
C SER A 242 -11.37 11.88 -30.03
N ARG A 243 -10.21 11.80 -29.35
CA ARG A 243 -8.96 11.22 -29.86
C ARG A 243 -8.42 10.21 -28.88
N GLN A 244 -8.08 9.03 -29.38
CA GLN A 244 -7.27 8.11 -28.58
C GLN A 244 -5.80 8.51 -28.69
N PRO A 245 -5.08 8.70 -27.57
CA PRO A 245 -3.66 9.02 -27.60
C PRO A 245 -2.90 7.85 -28.23
N MET A 246 -2.02 8.14 -29.20
CA MET A 246 -1.24 7.10 -29.88
C MET A 246 -0.11 6.53 -29.03
N VAL A 247 0.43 7.34 -28.14
CA VAL A 247 1.53 6.98 -27.22
C VAL A 247 1.23 7.59 -25.86
N VAL A 248 1.18 6.75 -24.83
CA VAL A 248 0.98 7.17 -23.44
C VAL A 248 2.20 6.74 -22.64
N ASP A 249 2.85 7.68 -21.98
CA ASP A 249 3.89 7.40 -20.99
C ASP A 249 3.25 6.78 -19.76
N LEU A 250 3.32 5.44 -19.68
CA LEU A 250 2.79 4.71 -18.54
C LEU A 250 3.80 4.70 -17.40
N ASP A 251 3.30 4.91 -16.22
CA ASP A 251 4.03 4.58 -15.01
C ASP A 251 4.28 3.07 -14.95
N TRP A 252 5.56 2.69 -14.99
CA TRP A 252 5.98 1.29 -14.97
C TRP A 252 5.55 0.53 -13.70
N PHE A 253 5.18 1.25 -12.64
CA PHE A 253 4.82 0.67 -11.35
C PHE A 253 3.31 0.56 -11.16
N TYR A 254 2.59 1.70 -11.23
CA TYR A 254 1.15 1.72 -10.97
C TYR A 254 0.33 1.20 -12.16
N LEU A 255 0.72 1.60 -13.36
CA LEU A 255 -0.11 1.40 -14.56
C LEU A 255 0.35 0.23 -15.42
N VAL A 256 1.43 -0.46 -15.05
CA VAL A 256 1.99 -1.58 -15.82
C VAL A 256 0.99 -2.73 -16.05
N ALA A 257 0.01 -2.89 -15.17
CA ALA A 257 -1.01 -3.93 -15.29
C ALA A 257 -2.12 -3.60 -16.29
N LEU A 258 -2.34 -2.32 -16.63
CA LEU A 258 -3.43 -1.91 -17.53
C LEU A 258 -3.31 -2.50 -18.94
N PRO A 259 -2.15 -2.51 -19.61
CA PRO A 259 -2.03 -3.17 -20.92
C PRO A 259 -2.36 -4.66 -20.89
N LEU A 260 -2.18 -5.34 -19.77
CA LEU A 260 -2.61 -6.73 -19.59
C LEU A 260 -4.13 -6.80 -19.39
N ALA A 261 -4.70 -5.89 -18.63
CA ALA A 261 -6.13 -5.79 -18.43
C ALA A 261 -6.88 -5.54 -19.75
N ASP A 262 -6.34 -4.67 -20.62
CA ASP A 262 -6.89 -4.39 -21.95
C ASP A 262 -6.88 -5.64 -22.85
N ARG A 263 -5.79 -6.41 -22.82
CA ARG A 263 -5.63 -7.60 -23.70
C ARG A 263 -6.34 -8.85 -23.18
N ALA A 264 -6.42 -9.01 -21.86
CA ALA A 264 -6.93 -10.21 -21.21
C ALA A 264 -7.66 -9.89 -19.89
N PRO A 265 -8.79 -9.17 -19.94
CA PRO A 265 -9.48 -8.65 -18.76
C PRO A 265 -9.93 -9.76 -17.79
N ILE A 266 -10.44 -10.89 -18.33
CA ILE A 266 -10.86 -12.04 -17.50
C ILE A 266 -9.66 -12.69 -16.81
N LEU A 267 -8.52 -12.84 -17.52
CA LEU A 267 -7.30 -13.36 -16.92
C LEU A 267 -6.83 -12.47 -15.76
N MET A 268 -6.83 -11.16 -15.97
CA MET A 268 -6.43 -10.21 -14.94
C MET A 268 -7.34 -10.30 -13.71
N TRP A 269 -8.67 -10.36 -13.89
CA TRP A 269 -9.60 -10.61 -12.79
C TRP A 269 -9.33 -11.93 -12.08
N THR A 270 -9.11 -12.99 -12.84
CA THR A 270 -8.81 -14.31 -12.28
C THR A 270 -7.56 -14.29 -11.41
N VAL A 271 -6.48 -13.68 -11.90
CA VAL A 271 -5.21 -13.55 -11.15
C VAL A 271 -5.42 -12.73 -9.87
N LEU A 272 -6.10 -11.59 -9.95
CA LEU A 272 -6.35 -10.72 -8.79
C LEU A 272 -7.21 -11.42 -7.73
N VAL A 273 -8.30 -12.04 -8.15
CA VAL A 273 -9.21 -12.75 -7.22
C VAL A 273 -8.50 -13.93 -6.58
N LEU A 274 -7.82 -14.76 -7.36
CA LEU A 274 -7.07 -15.91 -6.83
C LEU A 274 -5.97 -15.45 -5.87
N ALA A 275 -5.18 -14.43 -6.24
CA ALA A 275 -4.13 -13.90 -5.38
C ALA A 275 -4.72 -13.38 -4.06
N THR A 276 -5.82 -12.62 -4.13
CA THR A 276 -6.50 -12.09 -2.93
C THR A 276 -7.04 -13.20 -2.05
N VAL A 277 -7.75 -14.19 -2.64
CA VAL A 277 -8.29 -15.33 -1.89
C VAL A 277 -7.18 -16.15 -1.24
N LEU A 278 -6.08 -16.41 -1.97
CA LEU A 278 -4.92 -17.13 -1.43
C LEU A 278 -4.27 -16.35 -0.28
N LEU A 279 -4.07 -15.05 -0.42
CA LEU A 279 -3.50 -14.20 0.63
C LEU A 279 -4.40 -14.21 1.87
N VAL A 280 -5.70 -14.02 1.70
CA VAL A 280 -6.66 -14.02 2.82
C VAL A 280 -6.75 -15.40 3.48
N ALA A 281 -6.74 -16.49 2.71
CA ALA A 281 -6.85 -17.87 3.22
C ALA A 281 -5.55 -18.39 3.87
N LEU A 282 -4.42 -17.73 3.66
CA LEU A 282 -3.10 -18.19 4.11
C LEU A 282 -3.01 -18.56 5.61
N PRO A 283 -3.66 -17.85 6.56
CA PRO A 283 -3.65 -18.20 7.97
C PRO A 283 -4.26 -19.57 8.28
N TRP A 284 -5.21 -20.02 7.46
CA TRP A 284 -5.96 -21.26 7.66
C TRP A 284 -5.47 -22.41 6.78
N TRP A 285 -4.45 -22.18 5.95
CA TRP A 285 -3.91 -23.20 5.06
C TRP A 285 -3.40 -24.43 5.85
N PRO A 286 -3.67 -25.68 5.41
CA PRO A 286 -3.12 -26.89 6.04
C PRO A 286 -1.59 -26.80 6.09
N GLY A 287 -1.00 -26.95 7.24
CA GLY A 287 0.44 -26.70 7.47
C GLY A 287 0.77 -25.32 8.02
N SER A 288 -0.08 -24.29 7.81
CA SER A 288 0.07 -23.00 8.52
C SER A 288 -0.30 -23.15 10.01
N ARG A 289 -1.19 -24.06 10.35
CA ARG A 289 -1.58 -24.43 11.73
C ARG A 289 -0.48 -25.16 12.50
N GLN A 290 0.54 -25.68 11.83
CA GLN A 290 1.77 -26.14 12.44
C GLN A 290 2.72 -24.97 12.77
N GLY A 291 2.20 -23.88 13.33
CA GLY A 291 2.95 -23.24 14.39
C GLY A 291 3.14 -24.35 15.41
N ARG A 292 4.35 -24.93 15.45
CA ARG A 292 4.71 -25.94 16.42
C ARG A 292 4.00 -25.59 17.72
N ALA A 293 3.03 -26.42 18.12
CA ALA A 293 3.04 -26.73 19.51
C ALA A 293 4.52 -26.97 19.81
N VAL A 294 5.17 -26.08 20.49
CA VAL A 294 6.28 -26.45 21.32
C VAL A 294 5.59 -27.49 22.19
N THR A 295 5.65 -28.76 21.77
CA THR A 295 5.38 -29.84 22.65
C THR A 295 6.26 -29.53 23.84
N ALA A 296 5.61 -28.98 24.86
CA ALA A 296 6.25 -28.89 26.14
C ALA A 296 6.85 -30.27 26.37
N PRO A 297 8.17 -30.43 26.45
CA PRO A 297 8.74 -31.71 26.70
C PRO A 297 8.26 -32.11 28.11
N GLY A 298 7.30 -33.05 28.17
CA GLY A 298 6.83 -33.58 29.41
C GLY A 298 5.88 -32.67 30.18
N ALA A 299 4.82 -33.21 30.74
CA ALA A 299 3.97 -32.56 31.71
C ALA A 299 4.80 -31.64 32.60
N VAL A 300 4.36 -30.39 32.69
CA VAL A 300 4.99 -29.36 33.51
C VAL A 300 5.23 -29.97 34.90
N ALA A 301 6.46 -30.37 35.13
CA ALA A 301 6.89 -30.63 36.50
C ALA A 301 6.67 -29.30 37.25
N PRO A 302 6.13 -29.33 38.47
CA PRO A 302 5.86 -28.11 39.22
C PRO A 302 7.10 -27.21 39.18
N ALA A 303 6.94 -26.01 38.67
CA ALA A 303 8.05 -25.08 38.45
C ALA A 303 8.82 -24.97 39.76
N ARG A 304 10.10 -25.37 39.75
CA ARG A 304 11.02 -25.09 40.86
C ARG A 304 11.11 -23.59 40.95
N MET A 305 11.01 -23.04 42.16
CA MET A 305 11.27 -21.62 42.39
C MET A 305 12.59 -21.25 41.70
N GLY A 306 12.53 -20.30 40.73
CA GLY A 306 13.69 -19.84 39.97
C GLY A 306 13.75 -20.28 38.49
N SER A 307 12.77 -21.02 37.96
CA SER A 307 12.72 -21.25 36.49
C SER A 307 12.15 -20.00 35.80
N PRO A 308 12.77 -19.54 34.69
CA PRO A 308 12.27 -18.42 33.95
C PRO A 308 10.87 -18.71 33.39
N ALA A 309 9.99 -17.70 33.45
CA ALA A 309 8.66 -17.78 32.82
C ALA A 309 8.83 -17.96 31.30
N VAL A 310 8.20 -19.00 30.75
CA VAL A 310 8.23 -19.28 29.32
C VAL A 310 6.88 -18.88 28.73
N VAL A 311 6.90 -17.92 27.81
CA VAL A 311 5.72 -17.49 27.10
C VAL A 311 5.37 -18.53 26.01
N ASP A 312 4.15 -19.10 26.08
CA ASP A 312 3.65 -19.95 25.02
C ASP A 312 3.22 -19.09 23.82
N PRO A 313 3.94 -19.15 22.69
CA PRO A 313 3.63 -18.32 21.52
C PRO A 313 2.31 -18.68 20.84
N VAL A 314 1.72 -19.85 21.14
CA VAL A 314 0.42 -20.27 20.58
C VAL A 314 -0.74 -19.57 21.30
N HIS A 315 -0.62 -19.36 22.61
CA HIS A 315 -1.62 -18.71 23.44
C HIS A 315 -1.33 -17.25 23.76
N CYS A 316 -0.15 -16.77 23.40
CA CYS A 316 0.25 -15.40 23.63
C CYS A 316 -0.41 -14.45 22.60
N ASN A 317 -1.24 -13.53 23.08
CA ASN A 317 -1.83 -12.47 22.28
C ASN A 317 -0.90 -11.25 22.09
N GLY A 318 0.31 -11.28 22.63
CA GLY A 318 1.28 -10.20 22.52
C GLY A 318 0.93 -8.94 23.32
N CYS A 319 0.05 -9.03 24.33
CA CYS A 319 -0.39 -7.88 25.13
C CYS A 319 0.72 -7.24 25.99
N THR A 320 1.88 -7.89 26.12
CA THR A 320 3.04 -7.42 26.91
C THR A 320 2.81 -7.25 28.43
N LEU A 321 1.64 -7.65 28.95
CA LEU A 321 1.37 -7.59 30.40
C LEU A 321 2.40 -8.37 31.20
N CYS A 322 2.82 -9.53 30.73
CA CYS A 322 3.88 -10.34 31.35
C CYS A 322 5.23 -9.63 31.47
N LEU A 323 5.50 -8.62 30.63
CA LEU A 323 6.72 -7.80 30.72
C LEU A 323 6.57 -6.67 31.76
N GLN A 324 5.35 -6.25 32.06
CA GLN A 324 5.08 -5.21 33.06
C GLN A 324 5.05 -5.77 34.47
N ASP A 325 4.59 -7.03 34.59
CA ASP A 325 4.43 -7.72 35.88
C ASP A 325 5.64 -8.61 36.23
N CYS A 326 6.66 -8.65 35.37
CA CYS A 326 7.90 -9.40 35.66
C CYS A 326 8.75 -8.63 36.66
N PRO A 327 9.02 -9.17 37.87
CA PRO A 327 9.81 -8.50 38.91
C PRO A 327 11.28 -8.29 38.51
#